data_cd2d96c1074158ea9a94421e7b02f9c7
#
_entry.id   cd2d96c1074158ea9a94421e7b02f9c7
#
_cell.length_a   1.000
_cell.length_b   1.000
_cell.length_c   1.000
_cell.angle_alpha   90.00
_cell.angle_beta   90.00
_cell.angle_gamma   90.00
#
_symmetry.space_group_name_H-M   'P 1'
#
loop_
_entity.id
_entity.type
_entity.pdbx_description
1 polymer ?
#
loop_
_entity_poly.entity_id
_entity_poly.type
_entity_poly.pdbx_seq_one_letter_code
_entity_poly.pdbx_strand_id
1 'polypeptide(L)'
;MTWNEAIDSFRTYLILEKSLSTNSVEAYLNDIRKLGAYCEQRTPTLNPKEVSYDVLNEYISALKDTGVTPRTQARSISSIKSFFKYLLYDGAIGLNPANSLDAPKIGRTLPSVLSVEEIEAMINAVDLTKQEGQRNKAILETLYSCGLRVSELVNLKLSQINFRTGYIKIEGKGNKERIVPLGAKAKDEIRCYLKKDRDRM
;
A
#
# COMPACT_ATOMS: atom_id res chain seq x y z
N MET A 1 -22.35 -17.86 -11.21
CA MET A 1 -21.55 -16.69 -10.82
C MET A 1 -20.16 -16.86 -11.40
N THR A 2 -19.78 -15.97 -12.27
CA THR A 2 -18.44 -15.92 -12.88
C THR A 2 -17.43 -15.30 -11.90
N TRP A 3 -16.13 -15.45 -12.19
CA TRP A 3 -15.08 -14.78 -11.41
C TRP A 3 -15.22 -13.26 -11.44
N ASN A 4 -15.56 -12.68 -12.60
CA ASN A 4 -15.71 -11.23 -12.73
C ASN A 4 -16.87 -10.70 -11.87
N GLU A 5 -18.04 -11.33 -11.92
CA GLU A 5 -19.19 -10.98 -11.08
C GLU A 5 -18.84 -11.05 -9.59
N ALA A 6 -18.16 -12.13 -9.17
CA ALA A 6 -17.76 -12.31 -7.77
C ALA A 6 -16.75 -11.25 -7.31
N ILE A 7 -15.79 -10.90 -8.17
CA ILE A 7 -14.76 -9.88 -7.89
C ILE A 7 -15.40 -8.50 -7.79
N ASP A 8 -16.31 -8.13 -8.66
CA ASP A 8 -16.99 -6.83 -8.65
C ASP A 8 -17.86 -6.66 -7.39
N SER A 9 -18.60 -7.72 -7.04
CA SER A 9 -19.38 -7.74 -5.80
C SER A 9 -18.49 -7.65 -4.55
N PHE A 10 -17.38 -8.39 -4.55
CA PHE A 10 -16.40 -8.33 -3.46
C PHE A 10 -15.74 -6.94 -3.35
N ARG A 11 -15.46 -6.28 -4.48
CA ARG A 11 -14.98 -4.89 -4.50
C ARG A 11 -15.94 -3.97 -3.75
N THR A 12 -17.23 -4.06 -4.07
CA THR A 12 -18.28 -3.26 -3.42
C THR A 12 -18.30 -3.51 -1.91
N TYR A 13 -18.23 -4.76 -1.49
CA TYR A 13 -18.16 -5.14 -0.07
C TYR A 13 -16.93 -4.54 0.63
N LEU A 14 -15.74 -4.62 -0.01
CA LEU A 14 -14.50 -4.07 0.57
C LEU A 14 -14.56 -2.54 0.75
N ILE A 15 -15.22 -1.83 -0.17
CA ILE A 15 -15.37 -0.38 -0.12
C ILE A 15 -16.43 0.03 0.90
N LEU A 16 -17.64 -0.51 0.77
CA LEU A 16 -18.79 -0.03 1.53
C LEU A 16 -18.85 -0.58 2.95
N GLU A 17 -18.59 -1.87 3.13
CA GLU A 17 -18.71 -2.49 4.46
C GLU A 17 -17.40 -2.53 5.23
N LYS A 18 -16.26 -2.71 4.53
CA LYS A 18 -14.95 -2.75 5.18
C LYS A 18 -14.23 -1.40 5.21
N SER A 19 -14.73 -0.40 4.47
CA SER A 19 -14.14 0.95 4.39
C SER A 19 -12.63 0.91 4.12
N LEU A 20 -12.17 0.00 3.26
CA LEU A 20 -10.76 -0.15 2.94
C LEU A 20 -10.30 0.97 2.00
N SER A 21 -9.04 1.37 2.13
CA SER A 21 -8.41 2.30 1.18
C SER A 21 -8.32 1.68 -0.22
N THR A 22 -8.35 2.53 -1.26
CA THR A 22 -8.25 2.11 -2.67
C THR A 22 -7.08 1.17 -2.90
N ASN A 23 -5.89 1.47 -2.37
CA ASN A 23 -4.71 0.61 -2.51
C ASN A 23 -4.91 -0.77 -1.86
N SER A 24 -5.60 -0.83 -0.72
CA SER A 24 -5.91 -2.11 -0.07
C SER A 24 -6.92 -2.92 -0.90
N VAL A 25 -7.96 -2.27 -1.40
CA VAL A 25 -8.96 -2.89 -2.28
C VAL A 25 -8.28 -3.49 -3.51
N GLU A 26 -7.47 -2.70 -4.24
CA GLU A 26 -6.78 -3.19 -5.44
C GLU A 26 -5.80 -4.34 -5.15
N ALA A 27 -5.11 -4.31 -4.01
CA ALA A 27 -4.24 -5.42 -3.60
C ALA A 27 -5.03 -6.72 -3.39
N TYR A 28 -6.19 -6.64 -2.71
CA TYR A 28 -7.07 -7.79 -2.51
C TYR A 28 -7.63 -8.30 -3.83
N LEU A 29 -8.16 -7.41 -4.66
CA LEU A 29 -8.73 -7.79 -5.96
C LEU A 29 -7.69 -8.42 -6.89
N ASN A 30 -6.45 -7.90 -6.89
CA ASN A 30 -5.38 -8.45 -7.69
C ASN A 30 -5.01 -9.89 -7.26
N ASP A 31 -5.01 -10.17 -5.96
CA ASP A 31 -4.79 -11.53 -5.46
C ASP A 31 -5.92 -12.48 -5.90
N ILE A 32 -7.19 -12.04 -5.87
CA ILE A 32 -8.32 -12.87 -6.29
C ILE A 32 -8.38 -13.05 -7.81
N ARG A 33 -8.00 -12.03 -8.60
CA ARG A 33 -7.87 -12.18 -10.07
C ARG A 33 -6.83 -13.25 -10.44
N LYS A 34 -5.70 -13.31 -9.71
CA LYS A 34 -4.67 -14.34 -9.91
C LYS A 34 -5.19 -15.74 -9.58
N LEU A 35 -5.96 -15.88 -8.50
CA LEU A 35 -6.61 -17.14 -8.16
C LEU A 35 -7.63 -17.54 -9.26
N GLY A 36 -8.44 -16.59 -9.73
CA GLY A 36 -9.40 -16.82 -10.81
C GLY A 36 -8.72 -17.32 -12.08
N ALA A 37 -7.66 -16.64 -12.53
CA ALA A 37 -6.88 -17.05 -13.69
C ALA A 37 -6.26 -18.45 -13.53
N TYR A 38 -5.77 -18.78 -12.34
CA TYR A 38 -5.27 -20.12 -12.04
C TYR A 38 -6.36 -21.19 -12.15
N CYS A 39 -7.55 -20.94 -11.62
CA CYS A 39 -8.69 -21.85 -11.69
C CYS A 39 -9.18 -22.05 -13.12
N GLU A 40 -9.22 -20.99 -13.94
CA GLU A 40 -9.62 -21.03 -15.34
C GLU A 40 -8.64 -21.82 -16.21
N GLN A 41 -7.34 -21.70 -15.96
CA GLN A 41 -6.32 -22.47 -16.70
C GLN A 41 -6.32 -23.95 -16.36
N ARG A 42 -6.66 -24.33 -15.13
CA ARG A 42 -6.60 -25.70 -14.64
C ARG A 42 -7.88 -26.48 -14.99
N THR A 43 -9.03 -25.87 -14.83
CA THR A 43 -10.35 -26.45 -15.08
C THR A 43 -11.23 -25.35 -15.66
N PRO A 44 -11.43 -25.28 -17.00
CA PRO A 44 -12.05 -24.14 -17.66
C PRO A 44 -13.41 -23.72 -17.11
N THR A 45 -14.10 -24.62 -16.43
CA THR A 45 -15.45 -24.41 -15.88
C THR A 45 -15.47 -24.20 -14.36
N LEU A 46 -14.30 -24.19 -13.68
CA LEU A 46 -14.27 -24.05 -12.23
C LEU A 46 -14.59 -22.61 -11.81
N ASN A 47 -15.80 -22.39 -11.35
CA ASN A 47 -16.27 -21.09 -10.88
C ASN A 47 -15.98 -20.90 -9.38
N PRO A 48 -16.12 -19.66 -8.84
CA PRO A 48 -15.80 -19.38 -7.43
C PRO A 48 -16.53 -20.26 -6.41
N LYS A 49 -17.72 -20.76 -6.72
CA LYS A 49 -18.53 -21.60 -5.80
C LYS A 49 -18.03 -23.04 -5.71
N GLU A 50 -17.26 -23.48 -6.69
CA GLU A 50 -16.78 -24.87 -6.83
C GLU A 50 -15.36 -25.06 -6.31
N VAL A 51 -14.72 -23.97 -5.89
CA VAL A 51 -13.35 -24.01 -5.37
C VAL A 51 -13.32 -24.75 -4.02
N SER A 52 -12.58 -25.86 -3.98
CA SER A 52 -12.35 -26.64 -2.76
C SER A 52 -11.10 -26.20 -2.00
N TYR A 53 -10.94 -26.69 -0.77
CA TYR A 53 -9.70 -26.53 -0.01
C TYR A 53 -8.46 -27.04 -0.77
N ASP A 54 -8.59 -28.20 -1.43
CA ASP A 54 -7.47 -28.82 -2.16
C ASP A 54 -6.99 -27.93 -3.30
N VAL A 55 -7.91 -27.34 -4.07
CA VAL A 55 -7.58 -26.37 -5.13
C VAL A 55 -6.86 -25.14 -4.59
N LEU A 56 -7.32 -24.63 -3.44
CA LEU A 56 -6.66 -23.50 -2.80
C LEU A 56 -5.25 -23.85 -2.30
N ASN A 57 -5.09 -25.04 -1.73
CA ASN A 57 -3.79 -25.50 -1.22
C ASN A 57 -2.80 -25.71 -2.37
N GLU A 58 -3.23 -26.27 -3.50
CA GLU A 58 -2.43 -26.41 -4.71
C GLU A 58 -2.06 -25.04 -5.30
N TYR A 59 -2.98 -24.08 -5.33
CA TYR A 59 -2.69 -22.71 -5.76
C TYR A 59 -1.61 -22.06 -4.87
N ILE A 60 -1.71 -22.20 -3.54
CA ILE A 60 -0.72 -21.64 -2.61
C ILE A 60 0.64 -22.30 -2.80
N SER A 61 0.70 -23.60 -3.09
CA SER A 61 1.94 -24.31 -3.42
C SER A 61 2.54 -23.79 -4.72
N ALA A 62 1.74 -23.69 -5.78
CA ALA A 62 2.17 -23.12 -7.05
C ALA A 62 2.65 -21.67 -6.91
N LEU A 63 1.97 -20.86 -6.10
CA LEU A 63 2.38 -19.49 -5.80
C LEU A 63 3.76 -19.44 -5.10
N LYS A 64 4.04 -20.38 -4.21
CA LYS A 64 5.36 -20.51 -3.55
C LYS A 64 6.46 -20.83 -4.57
N ASP A 65 6.19 -21.72 -5.52
CA ASP A 65 7.14 -22.15 -6.55
C ASP A 65 7.50 -21.02 -7.52
N THR A 66 6.66 -19.98 -7.66
CA THR A 66 7.01 -18.78 -8.43
C THR A 66 8.03 -17.86 -7.74
N GLY A 67 8.54 -18.21 -6.56
CA GLY A 67 9.54 -17.43 -5.83
C GLY A 67 9.00 -16.17 -5.13
N VAL A 68 7.70 -16.02 -4.95
CA VAL A 68 7.12 -14.90 -4.19
C VAL A 68 7.56 -14.93 -2.72
N THR A 69 7.76 -13.75 -2.14
CA THR A 69 8.18 -13.65 -0.73
C THR A 69 7.11 -14.22 0.22
N PRO A 70 7.52 -14.76 1.40
CA PRO A 70 6.56 -15.25 2.40
C PRO A 70 5.53 -14.20 2.82
N ARG A 71 5.91 -12.91 2.83
CA ARG A 71 4.99 -11.80 3.11
C ARG A 71 3.91 -11.63 2.03
N THR A 72 4.29 -11.77 0.76
CA THR A 72 3.35 -11.72 -0.37
C THR A 72 2.41 -12.91 -0.33
N GLN A 73 2.92 -14.11 -0.03
CA GLN A 73 2.11 -15.31 0.12
C GLN A 73 1.09 -15.18 1.27
N ALA A 74 1.52 -14.69 2.44
CA ALA A 74 0.62 -14.47 3.57
C ALA A 74 -0.47 -13.42 3.26
N ARG A 75 -0.13 -12.36 2.51
CA ARG A 75 -1.12 -11.38 2.04
C ARG A 75 -2.14 -12.03 1.11
N SER A 76 -1.68 -12.82 0.15
CA SER A 76 -2.57 -13.54 -0.78
C SER A 76 -3.53 -14.48 -0.05
N ILE A 77 -3.05 -15.24 0.93
CA ILE A 77 -3.89 -16.10 1.78
C ILE A 77 -4.94 -15.26 2.54
N SER A 78 -4.55 -14.10 3.06
CA SER A 78 -5.49 -13.20 3.76
C SER A 78 -6.56 -12.66 2.80
N SER A 79 -6.19 -12.35 1.56
CA SER A 79 -7.13 -11.92 0.51
C SER A 79 -8.11 -13.03 0.16
N ILE A 80 -7.62 -14.27 -0.02
CA ILE A 80 -8.43 -15.46 -0.31
C ILE A 80 -9.40 -15.75 0.85
N LYS A 81 -8.93 -15.75 2.10
CA LYS A 81 -9.79 -15.93 3.27
C LYS A 81 -10.89 -14.87 3.34
N SER A 82 -10.55 -13.61 3.06
CA SER A 82 -11.52 -12.52 3.06
C SER A 82 -12.57 -12.69 1.96
N PHE A 83 -12.16 -13.11 0.76
CA PHE A 83 -13.05 -13.35 -0.36
C PHE A 83 -14.04 -14.49 -0.10
N PHE A 84 -13.57 -15.65 0.34
CA PHE A 84 -14.46 -16.77 0.64
C PHE A 84 -15.32 -16.53 1.90
N LYS A 85 -14.84 -15.72 2.85
CA LYS A 85 -15.68 -15.25 3.95
C LYS A 85 -16.81 -14.35 3.45
N TYR A 86 -16.54 -13.48 2.46
CA TYR A 86 -17.56 -12.67 1.81
C TYR A 86 -18.57 -13.56 1.07
N LEU A 87 -18.13 -14.53 0.26
CA LEU A 87 -19.03 -15.42 -0.44
C LEU A 87 -19.95 -16.25 0.48
N LEU A 88 -19.42 -16.64 1.64
CA LEU A 88 -20.22 -17.31 2.67
C LEU A 88 -21.25 -16.33 3.28
N TYR A 89 -20.86 -15.11 3.58
CA TYR A 89 -21.75 -14.06 4.12
C TYR A 89 -22.86 -13.70 3.13
N ASP A 90 -22.54 -13.61 1.85
CA ASP A 90 -23.49 -13.36 0.75
C ASP A 90 -24.42 -14.55 0.45
N GLY A 91 -24.21 -15.69 1.11
CA GLY A 91 -24.97 -16.93 0.86
C GLY A 91 -24.65 -17.60 -0.48
N ALA A 92 -23.62 -17.16 -1.19
CA ALA A 92 -23.21 -17.72 -2.47
C ALA A 92 -22.61 -19.13 -2.35
N ILE A 93 -22.03 -19.46 -1.19
CA ILE A 93 -21.50 -20.77 -0.82
C ILE A 93 -22.00 -21.19 0.56
N GLY A 94 -22.12 -22.50 0.78
CA GLY A 94 -22.56 -23.05 2.08
C GLY A 94 -21.41 -23.30 3.07
N LEU A 95 -20.18 -23.44 2.59
CA LEU A 95 -18.99 -23.71 3.39
C LEU A 95 -17.81 -22.88 2.86
N ASN A 96 -17.01 -22.34 3.79
CA ASN A 96 -15.81 -21.58 3.41
C ASN A 96 -14.60 -22.50 3.25
N PRO A 97 -14.10 -22.73 2.00
CA PRO A 97 -12.98 -23.62 1.76
C PRO A 97 -11.63 -23.05 2.24
N ALA A 98 -11.55 -21.75 2.53
CA ALA A 98 -10.32 -21.10 2.92
C ALA A 98 -10.07 -21.06 4.44
N ASN A 99 -11.00 -21.59 5.26
CA ASN A 99 -10.86 -21.51 6.72
C ASN A 99 -9.56 -22.14 7.23
N SER A 100 -9.20 -23.30 6.72
CA SER A 100 -8.04 -24.11 7.16
C SER A 100 -6.74 -23.77 6.46
N LEU A 101 -6.70 -22.74 5.60
CA LEU A 101 -5.44 -22.32 4.96
C LEU A 101 -4.48 -21.74 6.01
N ASP A 102 -3.25 -22.24 6.05
CA ASP A 102 -2.22 -21.73 6.94
C ASP A 102 -1.34 -20.69 6.24
N ALA A 103 -1.14 -19.56 6.91
CA ALA A 103 -0.20 -18.55 6.43
C ALA A 103 1.24 -18.95 6.83
N PRO A 104 2.23 -18.69 5.97
CA PRO A 104 3.62 -18.93 6.31
C PRO A 104 4.05 -18.09 7.52
N LYS A 105 4.89 -18.64 8.38
CA LYS A 105 5.51 -17.90 9.47
C LYS A 105 6.46 -16.85 8.90
N ILE A 106 6.14 -15.58 9.10
CA ILE A 106 6.97 -14.46 8.67
C ILE A 106 7.91 -14.10 9.83
N GLY A 107 9.22 -14.29 9.63
CA GLY A 107 10.22 -13.80 10.56
C GLY A 107 10.17 -12.27 10.67
N ARG A 108 10.34 -11.72 11.87
CA ARG A 108 10.53 -10.28 12.07
C ARG A 108 11.98 -9.94 11.69
N THR A 109 12.18 -9.37 10.50
CA THR A 109 13.45 -8.71 10.16
C THR A 109 13.43 -7.31 10.75
N LEU A 110 14.47 -6.96 11.50
CA LEU A 110 14.67 -5.58 11.93
C LEU A 110 14.93 -4.73 10.68
N PRO A 111 14.25 -3.58 10.54
CA PRO A 111 14.53 -2.67 9.43
C PRO A 111 15.96 -2.15 9.54
N SER A 112 16.68 -2.09 8.42
CA SER A 112 17.90 -1.30 8.33
C SER A 112 17.53 0.19 8.44
N VAL A 113 18.25 0.92 9.28
CA VAL A 113 18.07 2.36 9.44
C VAL A 113 19.35 3.06 9.00
N LEU A 114 19.20 4.24 8.38
CA LEU A 114 20.32 5.09 8.04
C LEU A 114 20.77 5.87 9.28
N SER A 115 22.07 6.11 9.42
CA SER A 115 22.59 7.03 10.42
C SER A 115 22.30 8.49 10.07
N VAL A 116 22.49 9.40 11.01
CA VAL A 116 22.31 10.84 10.76
C VAL A 116 23.28 11.32 9.69
N GLU A 117 24.52 10.85 9.75
CA GLU A 117 25.60 11.19 8.81
C GLU A 117 25.28 10.69 7.38
N GLU A 118 24.73 9.49 7.25
CA GLU A 118 24.30 8.95 5.96
C GLU A 118 23.15 9.74 5.36
N ILE A 119 22.18 10.18 6.20
CA ILE A 119 21.07 11.01 5.75
C ILE A 119 21.58 12.39 5.31
N GLU A 120 22.46 13.01 6.09
CA GLU A 120 23.06 14.31 5.74
C GLU A 120 23.89 14.20 4.45
N ALA A 121 24.67 13.14 4.28
CA ALA A 121 25.43 12.90 3.06
C ALA A 121 24.50 12.74 1.83
N MET A 122 23.39 12.01 1.96
CA MET A 122 22.39 11.84 0.91
C MET A 122 21.74 13.17 0.52
N ILE A 123 21.36 14.00 1.48
CA ILE A 123 20.75 15.32 1.24
C ILE A 123 21.75 16.25 0.57
N ASN A 124 23.01 16.24 1.00
CA ASN A 124 24.07 17.09 0.45
C ASN A 124 24.54 16.64 -0.95
N ALA A 125 24.32 15.39 -1.33
CA ALA A 125 24.62 14.87 -2.66
C ALA A 125 23.62 15.36 -3.74
N VAL A 126 22.54 16.05 -3.36
CA VAL A 126 21.57 16.58 -4.32
C VAL A 126 22.21 17.71 -5.15
N ASP A 127 22.28 17.52 -6.44
CA ASP A 127 22.81 18.51 -7.40
C ASP A 127 21.82 19.66 -7.58
N LEU A 128 22.14 20.81 -6.98
CA LEU A 128 21.32 22.03 -7.03
C LEU A 128 21.43 22.80 -8.36
N THR A 129 22.29 22.37 -9.30
CA THR A 129 22.39 22.95 -10.63
C THR A 129 21.30 22.43 -11.57
N LYS A 130 20.72 21.26 -11.24
CA LYS A 130 19.61 20.67 -11.98
C LYS A 130 18.30 21.39 -11.67
N GLN A 131 17.40 21.39 -12.64
CA GLN A 131 16.09 22.04 -12.53
C GLN A 131 15.28 21.53 -11.31
N GLU A 132 15.37 20.22 -11.01
CA GLU A 132 14.65 19.61 -9.89
C GLU A 132 15.46 19.59 -8.57
N GLY A 133 16.68 20.09 -8.59
CA GLY A 133 17.61 19.96 -7.47
C GLY A 133 17.05 20.55 -6.17
N GLN A 134 16.56 21.78 -6.23
CA GLN A 134 16.00 22.44 -5.05
C GLN A 134 14.73 21.75 -4.55
N ARG A 135 13.85 21.29 -5.46
CA ARG A 135 12.68 20.49 -5.11
C ARG A 135 13.08 19.21 -4.39
N ASN A 136 14.03 18.47 -4.95
CA ASN A 136 14.47 17.18 -4.41
C ASN A 136 15.11 17.35 -3.02
N LYS A 137 15.89 18.40 -2.81
CA LYS A 137 16.46 18.73 -1.51
C LYS A 137 15.38 19.06 -0.48
N ALA A 138 14.39 19.89 -0.85
CA ALA A 138 13.25 20.21 0.01
C ALA A 138 12.42 18.96 0.37
N ILE A 139 12.25 18.01 -0.55
CA ILE A 139 11.59 16.73 -0.32
C ILE A 139 12.33 15.94 0.76
N LEU A 140 13.64 15.71 0.60
CA LEU A 140 14.42 14.90 1.51
C LEU A 140 14.48 15.52 2.92
N GLU A 141 14.74 16.83 3.03
CA GLU A 141 14.72 17.55 4.29
C GLU A 141 13.36 17.48 4.99
N THR A 142 12.27 17.59 4.24
CA THR A 142 10.93 17.52 4.81
C THR A 142 10.58 16.10 5.29
N LEU A 143 10.96 15.07 4.53
CA LEU A 143 10.76 13.67 4.93
C LEU A 143 11.52 13.38 6.23
N TYR A 144 12.78 13.79 6.31
CA TYR A 144 13.62 13.55 7.47
C TYR A 144 13.14 14.33 8.69
N SER A 145 12.90 15.64 8.53
CA SER A 145 12.50 16.53 9.62
C SER A 145 11.13 16.18 10.22
N CYS A 146 10.17 15.82 9.37
CA CYS A 146 8.76 15.67 9.77
C CYS A 146 8.31 14.21 9.91
N GLY A 147 9.12 13.24 9.49
CA GLY A 147 8.75 11.82 9.50
C GLY A 147 7.48 11.51 8.68
N LEU A 148 7.31 12.19 7.54
CA LEU A 148 6.16 12.00 6.67
C LEU A 148 6.27 10.71 5.88
N ARG A 149 5.12 10.08 5.58
CA ARG A 149 5.09 9.06 4.54
C ARG A 149 5.23 9.71 3.17
N VAL A 150 5.81 9.00 2.20
CA VAL A 150 5.96 9.52 0.83
C VAL A 150 4.63 10.02 0.26
N SER A 151 3.54 9.26 0.44
CA SER A 151 2.21 9.66 -0.02
C SER A 151 1.67 10.93 0.67
N GLU A 152 2.01 11.16 1.93
CA GLU A 152 1.63 12.38 2.66
C GLU A 152 2.39 13.59 2.13
N LEU A 153 3.68 13.43 1.83
CA LEU A 153 4.49 14.49 1.26
C LEU A 153 4.03 14.87 -0.16
N VAL A 154 3.81 13.88 -1.04
CA VAL A 154 3.39 14.11 -2.44
C VAL A 154 2.05 14.85 -2.52
N ASN A 155 1.15 14.58 -1.57
CA ASN A 155 -0.16 15.23 -1.50
C ASN A 155 -0.19 16.47 -0.58
N LEU A 156 0.95 16.90 -0.04
CA LEU A 156 1.03 18.03 0.88
C LEU A 156 0.68 19.34 0.19
N LYS A 157 -0.34 20.03 0.71
CA LYS A 157 -0.77 21.34 0.23
C LYS A 157 -0.09 22.47 1.01
N LEU A 158 0.17 23.60 0.36
CA LEU A 158 0.74 24.78 1.02
C LEU A 158 -0.12 25.28 2.19
N SER A 159 -1.43 25.17 2.07
CA SER A 159 -2.39 25.54 3.14
C SER A 159 -2.21 24.72 4.43
N GLN A 160 -1.56 23.56 4.35
CA GLN A 160 -1.29 22.69 5.49
C GLN A 160 0.03 23.04 6.21
N ILE A 161 0.84 23.94 5.62
CA ILE A 161 2.15 24.36 6.18
C ILE A 161 2.00 25.69 6.88
N ASN A 162 2.24 25.71 8.18
CA ASN A 162 2.29 26.97 8.93
C ASN A 162 3.76 27.41 9.12
N PHE A 163 4.23 28.28 8.24
CA PHE A 163 5.58 28.80 8.26
C PHE A 163 5.88 29.72 9.46
N ARG A 164 4.85 30.31 10.08
CA ARG A 164 5.03 31.22 11.24
C ARG A 164 5.31 30.42 12.50
N THR A 165 4.47 29.44 12.78
CA THR A 165 4.54 28.62 13.99
C THR A 165 5.38 27.35 13.82
N GLY A 166 5.80 27.01 12.58
CA GLY A 166 6.70 25.90 12.30
C GLY A 166 6.06 24.53 12.50
N TYR A 167 4.87 24.29 11.91
CA TYR A 167 4.25 22.98 11.88
C TYR A 167 3.58 22.67 10.55
N ILE A 168 3.34 21.38 10.30
CA ILE A 168 2.57 20.86 9.17
C ILE A 168 1.37 20.10 9.72
N LYS A 169 0.17 20.32 9.12
CA LYS A 169 -1.04 19.56 9.39
C LYS A 169 -1.15 18.44 8.36
N ILE A 170 -1.11 17.18 8.81
CA ILE A 170 -1.15 16.00 7.94
C ILE A 170 -2.45 15.26 8.13
N GLU A 171 -3.11 14.94 7.03
CA GLU A 171 -4.24 14.01 6.98
C GLU A 171 -3.71 12.58 6.78
N GLY A 172 -3.89 11.73 7.78
CA GLY A 172 -3.45 10.34 7.76
C GLY A 172 -4.54 9.37 7.32
N LYS A 173 -4.24 8.08 7.40
CA LYS A 173 -5.17 6.99 7.08
C LYS A 173 -6.46 7.11 7.92
N GLY A 174 -7.63 7.05 7.25
CA GLY A 174 -8.95 7.15 7.89
C GLY A 174 -9.33 8.57 8.28
N ASN A 175 -8.86 9.57 7.55
CA ASN A 175 -9.16 11.00 7.75
C ASN A 175 -8.72 11.53 9.13
N LYS A 176 -7.75 10.85 9.78
CA LYS A 176 -7.19 11.31 11.06
C LYS A 176 -6.14 12.36 10.80
N GLU A 177 -6.31 13.53 11.40
CA GLU A 177 -5.37 14.63 11.32
C GLU A 177 -4.30 14.50 12.43
N ARG A 178 -3.05 14.83 12.07
CA ARG A 178 -1.99 15.03 13.04
C ARG A 178 -1.17 16.27 12.70
N ILE A 179 -0.63 16.91 13.72
CA ILE A 179 0.28 18.03 13.58
C ILE A 179 1.71 17.50 13.83
N VAL A 180 2.62 17.85 12.93
CA VAL A 180 4.05 17.52 13.05
C VAL A 180 4.89 18.79 13.02
N PRO A 181 5.96 18.89 13.83
CA PRO A 181 6.84 20.03 13.80
C PRO A 181 7.59 20.09 12.46
N LEU A 182 7.80 21.30 11.96
CA LEU A 182 8.60 21.59 10.77
C LEU A 182 9.94 22.20 11.22
N GLY A 183 11.01 21.44 11.09
CA GLY A 183 12.36 21.88 11.44
C GLY A 183 12.84 23.07 10.59
N ALA A 184 13.78 23.84 11.12
CA ALA A 184 14.27 25.05 10.47
C ALA A 184 14.86 24.77 9.08
N LYS A 185 15.72 23.74 8.94
CA LYS A 185 16.32 23.35 7.65
C LYS A 185 15.24 23.05 6.60
N ALA A 186 14.27 22.19 6.92
CA ALA A 186 13.17 21.84 6.02
C ALA A 186 12.32 23.06 5.62
N LYS A 187 12.04 23.94 6.58
CA LYS A 187 11.31 25.19 6.35
C LYS A 187 12.02 26.11 5.35
N ASP A 188 13.34 26.23 5.47
CA ASP A 188 14.15 27.08 4.59
C ASP A 188 14.26 26.46 3.18
N GLU A 189 14.46 25.14 3.08
CA GLU A 189 14.51 24.46 1.78
C GLU A 189 13.16 24.51 1.05
N ILE A 190 12.03 24.38 1.75
CA ILE A 190 10.70 24.57 1.15
C ILE A 190 10.54 26.01 0.64
N ARG A 191 10.97 27.02 1.41
CA ARG A 191 10.90 28.40 0.96
C ARG A 191 11.77 28.68 -0.27
N CYS A 192 12.97 28.09 -0.32
CA CYS A 192 13.85 28.19 -1.47
C CYS A 192 13.21 27.56 -2.70
N TYR A 193 12.61 26.38 -2.57
CA TYR A 193 11.89 25.72 -3.66
C TYR A 193 10.73 26.57 -4.17
N LEU A 194 9.91 27.11 -3.27
CA LEU A 194 8.76 27.93 -3.65
C LEU A 194 9.16 29.20 -4.40
N LYS A 195 10.31 29.82 -4.05
CA LYS A 195 10.78 31.04 -4.70
C LYS A 195 11.50 30.80 -6.03
N LYS A 196 12.23 29.69 -6.16
CA LYS A 196 13.14 29.48 -7.30
C LYS A 196 12.54 28.63 -8.40
N ASP A 197 11.85 27.56 -8.04
CA ASP A 197 11.58 26.49 -9.00
C ASP A 197 10.09 26.29 -9.29
N ARG A 198 9.21 26.60 -8.34
CA ARG A 198 7.78 26.35 -8.52
C ARG A 198 7.15 27.17 -9.65
N ASP A 199 7.60 28.42 -9.82
CA ASP A 199 7.08 29.31 -10.86
C ASP A 199 7.66 29.01 -12.26
N ARG A 200 8.62 28.06 -12.34
CA ARG A 200 9.29 27.66 -13.59
C ARG A 200 8.81 26.31 -14.13
N MET A 201 7.98 25.59 -13.39
CA MET A 201 7.34 24.33 -13.77
C MET A 201 5.87 24.55 -14.13
#